data_bbd9a4b8e2df5095958972c5451e1c17
#
_entry.id   bbd9a4b8e2df5095958972c5451e1c17
#
_cell.length_a   1.000
_cell.length_b   1.000
_cell.length_c   1.000
_cell.angle_alpha   90.00
_cell.angle_beta   90.00
_cell.angle_gamma   90.00
#
_symmetry.space_group_name_H-M   'P 1'
#
loop_
_entity.id
_entity.type
_entity.pdbx_description
1 polymer ?
#
loop_
_entity_poly.entity_id
_entity_poly.type
_entity_poly.pdbx_seq_one_letter_code
_entity_poly.pdbx_strand_id
1 'polypeptide(L)'
;EFLEKAIEIEYDDTVAFELATLLYDQEEYQKANFYFKQIETMSADFEGYEYIYALSLHAEHKTEEALRMAQQGISKNAFDVQLLLLASQLSYELHDTQSAESYLKQALPLAEDQDEIILRLSTLYLEEERYEDLVALADYEVDSVLARWNIAKAYQALDDDEEAFQIYQDLAKDLSENPEFLHDYAYILREFGYRDQARATAEKYLALVPDDVNMQTFLEDY
;
A
#
# COMPACT_ATOMS: atom_id res chain seq x y z
N GLU A 1 -18.20 -17.54 -24.49
CA GLU A 1 -19.08 -18.32 -25.40
C GLU A 1 -18.30 -19.16 -26.42
N PHE A 2 -17.32 -18.59 -27.21
CA PHE A 2 -16.54 -19.38 -28.17
C PHE A 2 -15.58 -20.35 -27.49
N LEU A 3 -14.81 -19.87 -26.51
CA LEU A 3 -13.85 -20.69 -25.74
C LEU A 3 -14.59 -21.74 -24.87
N GLU A 4 -15.73 -21.41 -24.27
CA GLU A 4 -16.56 -22.36 -23.54
C GLU A 4 -17.00 -23.52 -24.43
N LYS A 5 -17.46 -23.22 -25.66
CA LYS A 5 -17.83 -24.26 -26.64
C LYS A 5 -16.62 -25.08 -27.10
N ALA A 6 -15.44 -24.46 -27.21
CA ALA A 6 -14.24 -25.18 -27.57
C ALA A 6 -13.87 -26.23 -26.51
N ILE A 7 -13.92 -25.86 -25.23
CA ILE A 7 -13.68 -26.77 -24.10
C ILE A 7 -14.72 -27.90 -24.01
N GLU A 8 -15.99 -27.63 -24.35
CA GLU A 8 -17.04 -28.65 -24.40
C GLU A 8 -16.83 -29.72 -25.49
N ILE A 9 -16.16 -29.32 -26.62
CA ILE A 9 -15.85 -30.22 -27.71
C ILE A 9 -14.60 -31.05 -27.42
N GLU A 10 -13.55 -30.40 -26.99
CA GLU A 10 -12.27 -31.02 -26.63
C GLU A 10 -11.60 -30.18 -25.57
N TYR A 11 -11.31 -30.76 -24.38
CA TYR A 11 -10.65 -30.07 -23.30
C TYR A 11 -9.17 -29.83 -23.64
N ASP A 12 -8.75 -28.57 -23.59
CA ASP A 12 -7.38 -28.14 -23.81
C ASP A 12 -6.98 -27.17 -22.70
N ASP A 13 -5.85 -27.43 -22.02
CA ASP A 13 -5.38 -26.66 -20.86
C ASP A 13 -5.05 -25.22 -21.24
N THR A 14 -4.55 -24.97 -22.46
CA THR A 14 -4.26 -23.61 -22.96
C THR A 14 -5.55 -22.83 -23.15
N VAL A 15 -6.57 -23.44 -23.76
CA VAL A 15 -7.89 -22.83 -23.93
C VAL A 15 -8.54 -22.58 -22.58
N ALA A 16 -8.37 -23.50 -21.62
CA ALA A 16 -8.88 -23.33 -20.27
C ALA A 16 -8.21 -22.15 -19.53
N PHE A 17 -6.89 -21.98 -19.70
CA PHE A 17 -6.15 -20.84 -19.14
C PHE A 17 -6.61 -19.51 -19.75
N GLU A 18 -6.71 -19.44 -21.08
CA GLU A 18 -7.21 -18.25 -21.79
C GLU A 18 -8.65 -17.90 -21.37
N LEU A 19 -9.52 -18.92 -21.24
CA LEU A 19 -10.88 -18.70 -20.78
C LEU A 19 -10.92 -18.21 -19.33
N ALA A 20 -10.12 -18.80 -18.43
CA ALA A 20 -10.05 -18.39 -17.04
C ALA A 20 -9.60 -16.92 -16.91
N THR A 21 -8.57 -16.52 -17.67
CA THR A 21 -8.08 -15.14 -17.72
C THR A 21 -9.16 -14.18 -18.25
N LEU A 22 -9.83 -14.55 -19.35
CA LEU A 22 -10.92 -13.75 -19.90
C LEU A 22 -12.10 -13.59 -18.93
N LEU A 23 -12.45 -14.66 -18.19
CA LEU A 23 -13.50 -14.61 -17.19
C LEU A 23 -13.10 -13.74 -16.00
N TYR A 24 -11.83 -13.74 -15.60
CA TYR A 24 -11.28 -12.83 -14.61
C TYR A 24 -11.45 -11.37 -15.06
N ASP A 25 -11.08 -11.05 -16.30
CA ASP A 25 -11.24 -9.69 -16.86
C ASP A 25 -12.72 -9.26 -16.97
N GLN A 26 -13.65 -10.21 -17.05
CA GLN A 26 -15.10 -9.97 -17.03
C GLN A 26 -15.70 -9.97 -15.61
N GLU A 27 -14.87 -10.02 -14.57
CA GLU A 27 -15.27 -10.09 -13.17
C GLU A 27 -16.11 -11.35 -12.81
N GLU A 28 -16.07 -12.39 -13.67
CA GLU A 28 -16.73 -13.67 -13.43
C GLU A 28 -15.84 -14.62 -12.63
N TYR A 29 -15.37 -14.17 -11.47
CA TYR A 29 -14.31 -14.79 -10.66
C TYR A 29 -14.60 -16.26 -10.29
N GLN A 30 -15.85 -16.61 -9.97
CA GLN A 30 -16.21 -18.00 -9.64
C GLN A 30 -15.96 -18.95 -10.80
N LYS A 31 -16.29 -18.53 -12.03
CA LYS A 31 -16.04 -19.33 -13.21
C LYS A 31 -14.54 -19.35 -13.57
N ALA A 32 -13.88 -18.20 -13.45
CA ALA A 32 -12.44 -18.13 -13.63
C ALA A 32 -11.71 -19.11 -12.70
N ASN A 33 -12.01 -19.10 -11.42
CA ASN A 33 -11.44 -19.98 -10.41
C ASN A 33 -11.74 -21.47 -10.66
N PHE A 34 -12.89 -21.78 -11.24
CA PHE A 34 -13.20 -23.13 -11.65
C PHE A 34 -12.23 -23.65 -12.72
N TYR A 35 -11.95 -22.86 -13.76
CA TYR A 35 -11.00 -23.24 -14.82
C TYR A 35 -9.55 -23.20 -14.35
N PHE A 36 -9.12 -22.18 -13.61
CA PHE A 36 -7.77 -22.13 -13.03
C PHE A 36 -7.48 -23.39 -12.20
N LYS A 37 -8.44 -23.82 -11.38
CA LYS A 37 -8.26 -25.03 -10.55
C LYS A 37 -8.09 -26.31 -11.37
N GLN A 38 -8.72 -26.42 -12.54
CA GLN A 38 -8.58 -27.60 -13.38
C GLN A 38 -7.18 -27.78 -13.97
N ILE A 39 -6.49 -26.66 -14.23
CA ILE A 39 -5.15 -26.65 -14.84
C ILE A 39 -4.03 -26.45 -13.81
N GLU A 40 -4.33 -26.49 -12.51
CA GLU A 40 -3.35 -26.24 -11.43
C GLU A 40 -2.13 -27.16 -11.52
N THR A 41 -2.31 -28.41 -11.94
CA THR A 41 -1.21 -29.37 -12.11
C THR A 41 -0.32 -29.08 -13.30
N MET A 42 -0.79 -28.26 -14.24
CA MET A 42 -0.08 -27.85 -15.47
C MET A 42 0.40 -26.39 -15.38
N SER A 43 0.29 -25.76 -14.21
CA SER A 43 0.59 -24.34 -13.99
C SER A 43 2.01 -23.91 -14.39
N ALA A 44 2.96 -24.84 -14.47
CA ALA A 44 4.33 -24.58 -14.90
C ALA A 44 4.42 -24.18 -16.39
N ASP A 45 3.41 -24.50 -17.19
CA ASP A 45 3.37 -24.22 -18.62
C ASP A 45 2.77 -22.84 -18.94
N PHE A 46 2.20 -22.15 -17.94
CA PHE A 46 1.51 -20.88 -18.13
C PHE A 46 2.18 -19.76 -17.34
N GLU A 47 2.76 -18.81 -18.05
CA GLU A 47 3.37 -17.63 -17.46
C GLU A 47 2.30 -16.78 -16.74
N GLY A 48 2.60 -16.36 -15.51
CA GLY A 48 1.69 -15.52 -14.70
C GLY A 48 0.48 -16.25 -14.09
N TYR A 49 0.40 -17.58 -14.24
CA TYR A 49 -0.71 -18.37 -13.72
C TYR A 49 -0.98 -18.10 -12.22
N GLU A 50 0.05 -18.23 -11.38
CA GLU A 50 -0.10 -18.06 -9.93
C GLU A 50 -0.56 -16.65 -9.57
N TYR A 51 -0.06 -15.65 -10.26
CA TYR A 51 -0.43 -14.26 -10.03
C TYR A 51 -1.90 -13.99 -10.37
N ILE A 52 -2.34 -14.34 -11.59
CA ILE A 52 -3.73 -14.09 -12.03
C ILE A 52 -4.71 -14.94 -11.22
N TYR A 53 -4.35 -16.19 -10.91
CA TYR A 53 -5.23 -17.04 -10.09
C TYR A 53 -5.34 -16.52 -8.65
N ALA A 54 -4.24 -16.04 -8.06
CA ALA A 54 -4.28 -15.40 -6.74
C ALA A 54 -5.16 -14.16 -6.74
N LEU A 55 -5.05 -13.29 -7.77
CA LEU A 55 -5.94 -12.12 -7.91
C LEU A 55 -7.41 -12.52 -8.02
N SER A 56 -7.71 -13.55 -8.80
CA SER A 56 -9.09 -14.05 -8.98
C SER A 56 -9.68 -14.65 -7.69
N LEU A 57 -8.86 -15.36 -6.91
CA LEU A 57 -9.25 -15.87 -5.59
C LEU A 57 -9.48 -14.71 -4.60
N HIS A 58 -8.59 -13.71 -4.60
CA HIS A 58 -8.73 -12.54 -3.75
C HIS A 58 -10.01 -11.75 -4.06
N ALA A 59 -10.32 -11.54 -5.35
CA ALA A 59 -11.55 -10.88 -5.79
C ALA A 59 -12.83 -11.65 -5.36
N GLU A 60 -12.72 -12.96 -5.15
CA GLU A 60 -13.81 -13.82 -4.59
C GLU A 60 -13.77 -13.87 -3.04
N HIS A 61 -12.98 -13.00 -2.38
CA HIS A 61 -12.79 -12.95 -0.93
C HIS A 61 -12.20 -14.24 -0.31
N LYS A 62 -11.40 -14.98 -1.07
CA LYS A 62 -10.69 -16.18 -0.64
C LYS A 62 -9.23 -15.85 -0.31
N THR A 63 -9.02 -14.93 0.62
CA THR A 63 -7.71 -14.32 0.90
C THR A 63 -6.64 -15.35 1.27
N GLU A 64 -6.96 -16.36 2.10
CA GLU A 64 -5.99 -17.41 2.47
C GLU A 64 -5.62 -18.31 1.28
N GLU A 65 -6.56 -18.59 0.37
CA GLU A 65 -6.28 -19.38 -0.84
C GLU A 65 -5.45 -18.55 -1.82
N ALA A 66 -5.74 -17.27 -1.96
CA ALA A 66 -4.96 -16.34 -2.76
C ALA A 66 -3.52 -16.23 -2.26
N LEU A 67 -3.31 -16.10 -0.94
CA LEU A 67 -1.97 -16.05 -0.35
C LEU A 67 -1.19 -17.34 -0.61
N ARG A 68 -1.80 -18.51 -0.46
CA ARG A 68 -1.14 -19.78 -0.80
C ARG A 68 -0.73 -19.85 -2.27
N MET A 69 -1.54 -19.35 -3.17
CA MET A 69 -1.23 -19.31 -4.60
C MET A 69 -0.09 -18.33 -4.90
N ALA A 70 -0.09 -17.13 -4.31
CA ALA A 70 1.01 -16.19 -4.41
C ALA A 70 2.33 -16.77 -3.88
N GLN A 71 2.30 -17.45 -2.72
CA GLN A 71 3.45 -18.16 -2.14
C GLN A 71 3.98 -19.26 -3.07
N GLN A 72 3.09 -19.96 -3.76
CA GLN A 72 3.46 -20.98 -4.73
C GLN A 72 4.21 -20.36 -5.91
N GLY A 73 3.75 -19.21 -6.42
CA GLY A 73 4.44 -18.44 -7.46
C GLY A 73 5.81 -17.94 -6.98
N ILE A 74 5.91 -17.39 -5.77
CA ILE A 74 7.17 -16.94 -5.16
C ILE A 74 8.15 -18.12 -5.02
N SER A 75 7.67 -19.33 -4.69
CA SER A 75 8.53 -20.51 -4.61
C SER A 75 9.15 -20.92 -5.96
N LYS A 76 8.50 -20.57 -7.07
CA LYS A 76 9.01 -20.79 -8.43
C LYS A 76 9.91 -19.65 -8.89
N ASN A 77 9.57 -18.42 -8.58
CA ASN A 77 10.34 -17.22 -8.88
C ASN A 77 10.35 -16.26 -7.66
N ALA A 78 11.39 -16.37 -6.85
CA ALA A 78 11.57 -15.55 -5.64
C ALA A 78 11.86 -14.06 -5.92
N PHE A 79 12.06 -13.70 -7.19
CA PHE A 79 12.37 -12.33 -7.63
C PHE A 79 11.18 -11.64 -8.31
N ASP A 80 10.00 -12.25 -8.25
CA ASP A 80 8.78 -11.66 -8.82
C ASP A 80 8.20 -10.62 -7.86
N VAL A 81 8.46 -9.35 -8.18
CA VAL A 81 8.04 -8.20 -7.37
C VAL A 81 6.51 -8.14 -7.25
N GLN A 82 5.76 -8.47 -8.31
CA GLN A 82 4.29 -8.42 -8.30
C GLN A 82 3.71 -9.47 -7.35
N LEU A 83 4.25 -10.68 -7.36
CA LEU A 83 3.84 -11.73 -6.42
C LEU A 83 4.21 -11.40 -4.98
N LEU A 84 5.39 -10.81 -4.75
CA LEU A 84 5.80 -10.36 -3.41
C LEU A 84 4.89 -9.26 -2.88
N LEU A 85 4.53 -8.27 -3.71
CA LEU A 85 3.59 -7.21 -3.34
C LEU A 85 2.19 -7.74 -3.06
N LEU A 86 1.72 -8.68 -3.89
CA LEU A 86 0.42 -9.34 -3.67
C LEU A 86 0.42 -10.15 -2.37
N ALA A 87 1.47 -10.94 -2.13
CA ALA A 87 1.59 -11.72 -0.88
C ALA A 87 1.66 -10.82 0.35
N SER A 88 2.34 -9.67 0.25
CA SER A 88 2.36 -8.66 1.31
C SER A 88 0.96 -8.12 1.59
N GLN A 89 0.23 -7.71 0.56
CA GLN A 89 -1.13 -7.19 0.72
C GLN A 89 -2.05 -8.23 1.37
N LEU A 90 -2.04 -9.47 0.87
CA LEU A 90 -2.88 -10.54 1.39
C LEU A 90 -2.52 -10.89 2.84
N SER A 91 -1.23 -10.88 3.19
CA SER A 91 -0.78 -11.09 4.57
C SER A 91 -1.26 -9.97 5.49
N TYR A 92 -1.19 -8.72 5.05
CA TYR A 92 -1.69 -7.56 5.81
C TYR A 92 -3.20 -7.66 6.06
N GLU A 93 -4.00 -8.02 5.04
CA GLU A 93 -5.45 -8.24 5.17
C GLU A 93 -5.79 -9.37 6.15
N LEU A 94 -4.92 -10.38 6.26
CA LEU A 94 -5.03 -11.47 7.24
C LEU A 94 -4.47 -11.10 8.63
N HIS A 95 -4.08 -9.84 8.84
CA HIS A 95 -3.46 -9.34 10.08
C HIS A 95 -2.12 -10.01 10.43
N ASP A 96 -1.43 -10.59 9.43
CA ASP A 96 -0.06 -11.09 9.55
C ASP A 96 0.92 -10.01 9.08
N THR A 97 1.09 -8.98 9.91
CA THR A 97 1.96 -7.82 9.60
C THR A 97 3.42 -8.21 9.45
N GLN A 98 3.86 -9.24 10.18
CA GLN A 98 5.23 -9.75 10.09
C GLN A 98 5.53 -10.36 8.72
N SER A 99 4.62 -11.18 8.19
CA SER A 99 4.75 -11.73 6.83
C SER A 99 4.64 -10.63 5.78
N ALA A 100 3.71 -9.67 5.96
CA ALA A 100 3.55 -8.53 5.07
C ALA A 100 4.85 -7.71 4.96
N GLU A 101 5.46 -7.36 6.08
CA GLU A 101 6.77 -6.68 6.14
C GLU A 101 7.86 -7.50 5.44
N SER A 102 7.92 -8.80 5.71
CA SER A 102 8.94 -9.69 5.13
C SER A 102 8.89 -9.69 3.59
N TYR A 103 7.68 -9.75 3.00
CA TYR A 103 7.52 -9.70 1.55
C TYR A 103 7.89 -8.33 0.98
N LEU A 104 7.52 -7.22 1.63
CA LEU A 104 7.92 -5.87 1.21
C LEU A 104 9.44 -5.69 1.24
N LYS A 105 10.11 -6.16 2.30
CA LYS A 105 11.57 -6.12 2.41
C LYS A 105 12.28 -6.97 1.36
N GLN A 106 11.67 -8.06 0.91
CA GLN A 106 12.19 -8.86 -0.20
C GLN A 106 11.98 -8.15 -1.54
N ALA A 107 10.85 -7.47 -1.74
CA ALA A 107 10.53 -6.74 -2.97
C ALA A 107 11.39 -5.47 -3.15
N LEU A 108 11.69 -4.75 -2.05
CA LEU A 108 12.33 -3.44 -2.07
C LEU A 108 13.63 -3.37 -2.90
N PRO A 109 14.61 -4.28 -2.74
CA PRO A 109 15.85 -4.23 -3.55
C PRO A 109 15.67 -4.69 -5.00
N LEU A 110 14.51 -5.25 -5.37
CA LEU A 110 14.23 -5.81 -6.69
C LEU A 110 13.42 -4.83 -7.56
N ALA A 111 12.72 -3.89 -6.95
CA ALA A 111 11.85 -2.95 -7.64
C ALA A 111 12.67 -1.83 -8.30
N GLU A 112 12.29 -1.46 -9.54
CA GLU A 112 12.84 -0.28 -10.22
C GLU A 112 12.29 1.01 -9.61
N ASP A 113 11.00 1.01 -9.25
CA ASP A 113 10.32 2.05 -8.50
C ASP A 113 10.01 1.52 -7.09
N GLN A 114 10.58 2.16 -6.10
CA GLN A 114 10.48 1.74 -4.69
C GLN A 114 9.37 2.46 -3.92
N ASP A 115 8.77 3.50 -4.49
CA ASP A 115 7.85 4.40 -3.79
C ASP A 115 6.63 3.69 -3.20
N GLU A 116 6.00 2.78 -3.96
CA GLU A 116 4.86 2.01 -3.46
C GLU A 116 5.25 1.12 -2.28
N ILE A 117 6.42 0.51 -2.34
CA ILE A 117 6.91 -0.39 -1.29
C ILE A 117 7.22 0.41 -0.03
N ILE A 118 7.88 1.55 -0.18
CA ILE A 118 8.22 2.45 0.93
C ILE A 118 6.94 3.01 1.56
N LEU A 119 5.94 3.38 0.74
CA LEU A 119 4.65 3.83 1.26
C LEU A 119 3.98 2.74 2.11
N ARG A 120 3.95 1.48 1.65
CA ARG A 120 3.36 0.36 2.39
C ARG A 120 4.14 0.07 3.68
N LEU A 121 5.48 0.06 3.63
CA LEU A 121 6.31 -0.10 4.83
C LEU A 121 6.11 1.05 5.81
N SER A 122 6.07 2.30 5.33
CA SER A 122 5.88 3.47 6.19
C SER A 122 4.52 3.45 6.89
N THR A 123 3.48 3.00 6.21
CA THR A 123 2.14 2.84 6.79
C THR A 123 2.15 1.76 7.88
N LEU A 124 2.73 0.60 7.59
CA LEU A 124 2.82 -0.52 8.51
C LEU A 124 3.61 -0.13 9.78
N TYR A 125 4.76 0.52 9.63
CA TYR A 125 5.56 0.95 10.78
C TYR A 125 4.88 2.05 11.60
N LEU A 126 4.14 2.96 10.94
CA LEU A 126 3.38 3.98 11.65
C LEU A 126 2.25 3.36 12.49
N GLU A 127 1.51 2.39 11.94
CA GLU A 127 0.43 1.67 12.63
C GLU A 127 0.94 0.83 13.82
N GLU A 128 2.17 0.30 13.72
CA GLU A 128 2.83 -0.46 14.78
C GLU A 128 3.65 0.41 15.74
N GLU A 129 3.64 1.75 15.57
CA GLU A 129 4.43 2.71 16.35
C GLU A 129 5.95 2.41 16.35
N ARG A 130 6.45 1.84 15.24
CA ARG A 130 7.85 1.47 15.04
C ARG A 130 8.61 2.62 14.39
N TYR A 131 8.77 3.70 15.13
CA TYR A 131 9.26 4.97 14.61
C TYR A 131 10.72 4.90 14.15
N GLU A 132 11.59 4.15 14.83
CA GLU A 132 12.99 3.97 14.40
C GLU A 132 13.10 3.23 13.07
N ASP A 133 12.26 2.21 12.82
CA ASP A 133 12.20 1.53 11.54
C ASP A 133 11.64 2.45 10.44
N LEU A 134 10.71 3.34 10.82
CA LEU A 134 10.08 4.28 9.91
C LEU A 134 11.04 5.39 9.46
N VAL A 135 11.80 6.00 10.36
CA VAL A 135 12.79 7.02 9.99
C VAL A 135 13.96 6.44 9.17
N ALA A 136 14.28 5.14 9.35
CA ALA A 136 15.28 4.48 8.52
C ALA A 136 14.87 4.41 7.03
N LEU A 137 13.60 4.57 6.70
CA LEU A 137 13.14 4.68 5.31
C LEU A 137 13.56 5.99 4.64
N ALA A 138 13.93 7.03 5.41
CA ALA A 138 14.45 8.29 4.87
C ALA A 138 15.80 8.13 4.15
N ASP A 139 16.51 7.01 4.35
CA ASP A 139 17.75 6.69 3.63
C ASP A 139 17.49 6.34 2.15
N TYR A 140 16.25 6.09 1.76
CA TYR A 140 15.84 5.86 0.38
C TYR A 140 15.43 7.17 -0.29
N GLU A 141 15.48 7.19 -1.62
CA GLU A 141 14.91 8.28 -2.41
C GLU A 141 13.36 8.13 -2.42
N VAL A 142 12.67 8.97 -1.65
CA VAL A 142 11.23 8.84 -1.41
C VAL A 142 10.49 10.00 -2.07
N ASP A 143 9.77 9.74 -3.17
CA ASP A 143 8.93 10.72 -3.86
C ASP A 143 7.48 10.75 -3.32
N SER A 144 7.01 9.64 -2.76
CA SER A 144 5.67 9.54 -2.19
C SER A 144 5.42 10.57 -1.07
N VAL A 145 4.52 11.52 -1.32
CA VAL A 145 4.09 12.56 -0.37
C VAL A 145 3.61 11.96 0.95
N LEU A 146 2.84 10.87 0.89
CA LEU A 146 2.30 10.21 2.09
C LEU A 146 3.38 9.47 2.87
N ALA A 147 4.32 8.80 2.18
CA ALA A 147 5.43 8.13 2.86
C ALA A 147 6.34 9.15 3.57
N ARG A 148 6.67 10.27 2.91
CA ARG A 148 7.43 11.37 3.52
C ARG A 148 6.71 11.97 4.74
N TRP A 149 5.39 12.12 4.67
CA TRP A 149 4.62 12.61 5.80
C TRP A 149 4.61 11.60 6.96
N ASN A 150 4.49 10.30 6.69
CA ASN A 150 4.62 9.27 7.72
C ASN A 150 6.01 9.33 8.40
N ILE A 151 7.07 9.52 7.61
CA ILE A 151 8.44 9.70 8.13
C ILE A 151 8.53 10.96 9.02
N ALA A 152 7.91 12.07 8.62
CA ALA A 152 7.90 13.28 9.43
C ALA A 152 7.19 13.07 10.77
N LYS A 153 6.07 12.33 10.80
CA LYS A 153 5.38 11.94 12.03
C LYS A 153 6.27 11.10 12.95
N ALA A 154 7.08 10.21 12.37
CA ALA A 154 7.99 9.38 13.15
C ALA A 154 9.13 10.21 13.76
N TYR A 155 9.70 11.16 13.03
CA TYR A 155 10.68 12.10 13.58
C TYR A 155 10.10 12.89 14.77
N GLN A 156 8.86 13.40 14.66
CA GLN A 156 8.19 14.05 15.79
C GLN A 156 8.01 13.11 17.00
N ALA A 157 7.63 11.85 16.75
CA ALA A 157 7.44 10.87 17.82
C ALA A 157 8.77 10.51 18.54
N LEU A 158 9.91 10.74 17.88
CA LEU A 158 11.26 10.53 18.41
C LEU A 158 11.89 11.83 18.98
N ASP A 159 11.13 12.93 19.07
CA ASP A 159 11.61 14.26 19.47
C ASP A 159 12.69 14.85 18.52
N ASP A 160 12.77 14.35 17.26
CA ASP A 160 13.65 14.86 16.21
C ASP A 160 12.89 15.93 15.38
N ASP A 161 12.48 17.00 16.07
CA ASP A 161 11.56 18.02 15.52
C ASP A 161 12.15 18.82 14.38
N GLU A 162 13.48 18.98 14.29
CA GLU A 162 14.14 19.72 13.23
C GLU A 162 14.00 19.02 11.87
N GLU A 163 14.21 17.70 11.83
CA GLU A 163 14.04 16.84 10.66
C GLU A 163 12.57 16.79 10.24
N ALA A 164 11.68 16.61 11.20
CA ALA A 164 10.24 16.64 10.96
C ALA A 164 9.83 17.96 10.31
N PHE A 165 10.24 19.09 10.89
CA PHE A 165 9.89 20.43 10.41
C PHE A 165 10.30 20.68 8.96
N GLN A 166 11.51 20.25 8.55
CA GLN A 166 11.96 20.38 7.18
C GLN A 166 11.02 19.64 6.22
N ILE A 167 10.66 18.40 6.55
CA ILE A 167 9.76 17.62 5.70
C ILE A 167 8.36 18.26 5.66
N TYR A 168 7.83 18.74 6.78
CA TYR A 168 6.53 19.44 6.79
C TYR A 168 6.56 20.70 5.92
N GLN A 169 7.63 21.46 5.93
CA GLN A 169 7.77 22.65 5.06
C GLN A 169 7.74 22.27 3.57
N ASP A 170 8.45 21.20 3.18
CA ASP A 170 8.47 20.71 1.81
C ASP A 170 7.11 20.25 1.33
N LEU A 171 6.35 19.56 2.22
CA LEU A 171 5.03 19.00 1.91
C LEU A 171 3.88 20.01 1.98
N ALA A 172 4.11 21.20 2.55
CA ALA A 172 3.05 22.18 2.83
C ALA A 172 2.24 22.62 1.62
N LYS A 173 2.82 22.56 0.41
CA LYS A 173 2.09 22.88 -0.82
C LYS A 173 1.22 21.71 -1.26
N ASP A 174 1.74 20.49 -1.23
CA ASP A 174 1.07 19.31 -1.77
C ASP A 174 -0.09 18.86 -0.85
N LEU A 175 0.06 19.07 0.47
CA LEU A 175 -0.94 18.74 1.49
C LEU A 175 -1.72 19.95 2.00
N SER A 176 -1.75 21.05 1.23
CA SER A 176 -2.36 22.33 1.63
C SER A 176 -3.86 22.29 1.88
N GLU A 177 -4.57 21.22 1.51
CA GLU A 177 -6.00 20.97 1.73
C GLU A 177 -6.28 19.73 2.58
N ASN A 178 -5.24 19.07 3.10
CA ASN A 178 -5.41 17.94 3.98
C ASN A 178 -5.55 18.40 5.43
N PRO A 179 -6.71 18.18 6.08
CA PRO A 179 -6.93 18.71 7.44
C PRO A 179 -5.99 18.12 8.49
N GLU A 180 -5.69 16.82 8.43
CA GLU A 180 -4.79 16.18 9.38
C GLU A 180 -3.37 16.77 9.29
N PHE A 181 -2.87 16.95 8.07
CA PHE A 181 -1.58 17.61 7.83
C PHE A 181 -1.58 19.05 8.33
N LEU A 182 -2.62 19.83 8.01
CA LEU A 182 -2.71 21.24 8.43
C LEU A 182 -2.75 21.37 9.96
N HIS A 183 -3.43 20.44 10.64
CA HIS A 183 -3.43 20.37 12.10
C HIS A 183 -2.00 20.23 12.63
N ASP A 184 -1.29 19.17 12.24
CA ASP A 184 0.06 18.88 12.73
C ASP A 184 1.05 19.99 12.35
N TYR A 185 0.93 20.51 11.12
CA TYR A 185 1.80 21.57 10.63
C TYR A 185 1.62 22.89 11.38
N ALA A 186 0.38 23.23 11.82
CA ALA A 186 0.15 24.43 12.63
C ALA A 186 0.89 24.35 13.97
N TYR A 187 0.88 23.17 14.62
CA TYR A 187 1.58 22.98 15.90
C TYR A 187 3.09 23.06 15.73
N ILE A 188 3.68 22.36 14.77
CA ILE A 188 5.12 22.38 14.57
C ILE A 188 5.63 23.77 14.14
N LEU A 189 4.89 24.52 13.32
CA LEU A 189 5.19 25.91 12.97
C LEU A 189 5.25 26.80 14.21
N ARG A 190 4.33 26.61 15.18
CA ARG A 190 4.32 27.36 16.43
C ARG A 190 5.54 27.06 17.30
N GLU A 191 5.91 25.79 17.39
CA GLU A 191 7.09 25.36 18.17
C GLU A 191 8.38 25.97 17.62
N PHE A 192 8.50 26.06 16.30
CA PHE A 192 9.63 26.70 15.64
C PHE A 192 9.53 28.25 15.56
N GLY A 193 8.50 28.85 16.18
CA GLY A 193 8.34 30.30 16.27
C GLY A 193 7.79 30.99 15.03
N TYR A 194 7.32 30.26 14.02
CA TYR A 194 6.69 30.79 12.81
C TYR A 194 5.22 31.16 13.05
N ARG A 195 4.99 32.09 13.99
CA ARG A 195 3.66 32.42 14.51
C ARG A 195 2.65 32.80 13.45
N ASP A 196 3.01 33.69 12.51
CA ASP A 196 2.09 34.15 11.46
C ASP A 196 1.68 33.00 10.52
N GLN A 197 2.62 32.12 10.20
CA GLN A 197 2.35 30.94 9.38
C GLN A 197 1.51 29.91 10.16
N ALA A 198 1.82 29.65 11.41
CA ALA A 198 1.04 28.76 12.27
C ALA A 198 -0.41 29.23 12.37
N ARG A 199 -0.64 30.52 12.60
CA ARG A 199 -1.98 31.11 12.60
C ARG A 199 -2.70 30.91 11.27
N ALA A 200 -2.06 31.26 10.15
CA ALA A 200 -2.67 31.13 8.83
C ALA A 200 -2.99 29.66 8.49
N THR A 201 -2.15 28.71 8.94
CA THR A 201 -2.37 27.28 8.76
C THR A 201 -3.54 26.80 9.61
N ALA A 202 -3.64 27.23 10.87
CA ALA A 202 -4.75 26.94 11.76
C ALA A 202 -6.10 27.51 11.26
N GLU A 203 -6.09 28.71 10.68
CA GLU A 203 -7.28 29.31 10.05
C GLU A 203 -7.73 28.48 8.82
N LYS A 204 -6.79 27.98 8.01
CA LYS A 204 -7.11 27.06 6.90
C LYS A 204 -7.71 25.74 7.40
N TYR A 205 -7.11 25.15 8.44
CA TYR A 205 -7.62 23.95 9.07
C TYR A 205 -9.06 24.13 9.55
N LEU A 206 -9.35 25.21 10.30
CA LEU A 206 -10.70 25.51 10.79
C LEU A 206 -11.71 25.83 9.71
N ALA A 207 -11.28 26.25 8.52
CA ALA A 207 -12.18 26.38 7.38
C ALA A 207 -12.67 25.00 6.88
N LEU A 208 -11.91 23.93 7.11
CA LEU A 208 -12.25 22.54 6.77
C LEU A 208 -12.93 21.81 7.94
N VAL A 209 -12.50 22.08 9.17
CA VAL A 209 -12.96 21.44 10.42
C VAL A 209 -13.36 22.53 11.43
N PRO A 210 -14.49 23.20 11.26
CA PRO A 210 -14.84 24.41 12.04
C PRO A 210 -15.11 24.15 13.52
N ASP A 211 -15.48 22.92 13.87
CA ASP A 211 -15.92 22.58 15.25
C ASP A 211 -14.77 22.07 16.15
N ASP A 212 -13.52 22.14 15.71
CA ASP A 212 -12.36 21.73 16.51
C ASP A 212 -12.03 22.79 17.58
N VAL A 213 -12.45 22.50 18.81
CA VAL A 213 -12.25 23.38 19.97
C VAL A 213 -10.78 23.58 20.32
N ASN A 214 -9.94 22.57 20.11
CA ASN A 214 -8.52 22.65 20.43
C ASN A 214 -7.83 23.63 19.48
N MET A 215 -8.14 23.57 18.17
CA MET A 215 -7.56 24.48 17.21
C MET A 215 -8.16 25.92 17.34
N GLN A 216 -9.43 26.04 17.75
CA GLN A 216 -9.99 27.36 18.11
C GLN A 216 -9.22 27.99 19.28
N THR A 217 -8.97 27.20 20.34
CA THR A 217 -8.15 27.65 21.50
C THR A 217 -6.71 27.97 21.08
N PHE A 218 -6.13 27.15 20.17
CA PHE A 218 -4.82 27.42 19.60
C PHE A 218 -4.72 28.82 18.98
N LEU A 219 -5.76 29.30 18.30
CA LEU A 219 -5.81 30.63 17.71
C LEU A 219 -6.02 31.75 18.76
N GLU A 220 -6.69 31.48 19.87
CA GLU A 220 -6.94 32.45 20.93
C GLU A 220 -5.64 32.77 21.71
N ASP A 221 -4.67 31.86 21.73
CA ASP A 221 -3.38 31.99 22.41
C ASP A 221 -2.37 32.86 21.61
N TYR A 222 -2.78 33.44 20.47
CA TYR A 222 -2.00 34.33 19.62
C TYR A 222 -2.42 35.79 19.80
#